data_36e887c8b467cb703f3309eb0fa30d8c
#
_entry.id   36e887c8b467cb703f3309eb0fa30d8c
#
_cell.length_a   1.000
_cell.length_b   1.000
_cell.length_c   1.000
_cell.angle_alpha   90.00
_cell.angle_beta   90.00
_cell.angle_gamma   90.00
#
_symmetry.space_group_name_H-M   'P 1'
#
loop_
_entity.id
_entity.type
_entity.pdbx_description
1 polymer ?
#
loop_
_entity_poly.entity_id
_entity_poly.type
_entity_poly.pdbx_seq_one_letter_code
_entity_poly.pdbx_strand_id
1 'polypeptide(L)'
;MRSELQYIELYQEVSDLIKSRSCNVMNAVRDEAFETFRRMGFPTRKVERYKYTDVDDAFAPNYGISLSPLTIKPSAYIYNLKNAPIDVSPYYHQIADPLDAITALNTALVHDALLVHVPKNQQVADPIVVDNWLRGTAATMMNRRILIVMEQGAEATIIIGDHAADKQRFLTTQVIEVYCHTGAHLDLYETEETTPLCSRFSNVYIHVGRDCSVKHNSITLFNGQTRNLCNVYLRGEHSEVTLNGCAIGGGTQRIDNNTLIRHEMPHCTSTQLYKYVVDDKAVGAFAGKILVEKDAQKTTSQETNANLCASSDARVYTQPMLEIYADDVKCAHGSTVGVMDEAALFYMRQRGIPETEARTLLKNAFMGQVINQIKFEPLRQKLYVKVEKRFRGELDKCDDCRLCK
;
A
#
# COMPACT_ATOMS: atom_id res chain seq x y z
N MET A 1 3.16 24.00 17.01
CA MET A 1 3.65 22.91 17.88
C MET A 1 3.76 21.69 16.98
N ARG A 2 4.83 20.95 16.99
CA ARG A 2 4.96 19.78 16.11
C ARG A 2 4.01 18.70 16.60
N SER A 3 3.34 18.01 15.66
CA SER A 3 2.29 17.03 16.00
C SER A 3 2.80 15.77 16.73
N GLU A 4 4.12 15.47 16.66
CA GLU A 4 4.69 14.31 17.33
C GLU A 4 4.52 14.32 18.86
N LEU A 5 4.46 15.49 19.50
CA LEU A 5 4.35 15.59 20.95
C LEU A 5 3.07 14.95 21.49
N GLN A 6 1.94 15.15 20.80
CA GLN A 6 0.66 14.52 21.20
C GLN A 6 0.73 12.98 21.18
N TYR A 7 1.52 12.37 20.27
CA TYR A 7 1.65 10.90 20.21
C TYR A 7 2.64 10.36 21.22
N ILE A 8 3.63 11.16 21.63
CA ILE A 8 4.52 10.83 22.73
C ILE A 8 3.73 10.82 24.05
N GLU A 9 2.92 11.85 24.31
CA GLU A 9 2.03 11.93 25.46
C GLU A 9 1.00 10.80 25.43
N LEU A 10 0.33 10.58 24.30
CA LEU A 10 -0.63 9.51 24.12
C LEU A 10 -0.02 8.13 24.47
N TYR A 11 1.19 7.82 23.98
CA TYR A 11 1.84 6.54 24.31
C TYR A 11 2.09 6.40 25.82
N GLN A 12 2.55 7.47 26.49
CA GLN A 12 2.77 7.45 27.94
C GLN A 12 1.48 7.18 28.73
N GLU A 13 0.35 7.69 28.25
CA GLU A 13 -0.95 7.47 28.88
C GLU A 13 -1.51 6.04 28.66
N VAL A 14 -1.31 5.46 27.46
CA VAL A 14 -1.98 4.22 27.08
C VAL A 14 -1.06 2.99 27.02
N SER A 15 0.26 3.13 27.25
CA SER A 15 1.25 2.06 27.05
C SER A 15 0.95 0.79 27.85
N ASP A 16 0.57 0.93 29.12
CA ASP A 16 0.25 -0.22 29.98
C ASP A 16 -1.00 -0.96 29.48
N LEU A 17 -2.00 -0.22 29.04
CA LEU A 17 -3.22 -0.79 28.45
C LEU A 17 -2.91 -1.52 27.15
N ILE A 18 -2.11 -0.92 26.28
CA ILE A 18 -1.68 -1.54 25.01
C ILE A 18 -0.87 -2.82 25.32
N LYS A 19 0.11 -2.75 26.21
CA LYS A 19 0.94 -3.90 26.62
C LYS A 19 0.10 -5.05 27.18
N SER A 20 -0.92 -4.75 27.96
CA SER A 20 -1.81 -5.78 28.53
C SER A 20 -2.67 -6.49 27.47
N ARG A 21 -2.94 -5.83 26.35
CA ARG A 21 -3.73 -6.36 25.23
C ARG A 21 -2.89 -7.05 24.15
N SER A 22 -1.57 -6.83 24.14
CA SER A 22 -0.65 -7.34 23.14
C SER A 22 -0.01 -8.67 23.56
N CYS A 23 0.54 -9.41 22.61
CA CYS A 23 1.36 -10.60 22.91
C CYS A 23 2.84 -10.24 23.17
N ASN A 24 3.60 -11.19 23.72
CA ASN A 24 4.99 -10.97 24.14
C ASN A 24 5.89 -10.51 23.00
N VAL A 25 5.76 -11.08 21.80
CA VAL A 25 6.60 -10.72 20.64
C VAL A 25 6.38 -9.26 20.22
N MET A 26 5.15 -8.75 20.33
CA MET A 26 4.85 -7.34 20.07
C MET A 26 5.45 -6.43 21.13
N ASN A 27 5.33 -6.84 22.40
CA ASN A 27 5.84 -6.05 23.53
C ASN A 27 7.37 -6.00 23.58
N ALA A 28 8.04 -7.04 23.09
CA ALA A 28 9.50 -7.11 23.08
C ALA A 28 10.19 -5.98 22.27
N VAL A 29 9.52 -5.48 21.23
CA VAL A 29 10.07 -4.44 20.33
C VAL A 29 9.46 -3.06 20.54
N ARG A 30 8.43 -2.96 21.39
CA ARG A 30 7.59 -1.76 21.53
C ARG A 30 8.33 -0.56 22.11
N ASP A 31 9.04 -0.77 23.22
CA ASP A 31 9.70 0.34 23.92
C ASP A 31 10.86 0.90 23.10
N GLU A 32 11.60 0.05 22.37
CA GLU A 32 12.64 0.49 21.44
C GLU A 32 12.05 1.29 20.26
N ALA A 33 10.93 0.83 19.70
CA ALA A 33 10.21 1.54 18.65
C ALA A 33 9.71 2.91 19.14
N PHE A 34 9.17 3.00 20.36
CA PHE A 34 8.75 4.27 20.93
C PHE A 34 9.93 5.24 21.11
N GLU A 35 11.05 4.76 21.67
CA GLU A 35 12.25 5.59 21.86
C GLU A 35 12.82 6.07 20.51
N THR A 36 12.76 5.22 19.50
CA THR A 36 13.15 5.60 18.15
C THR A 36 12.25 6.70 17.61
N PHE A 37 10.92 6.55 17.70
CA PHE A 37 9.97 7.59 17.29
C PHE A 37 10.19 8.89 18.09
N ARG A 38 10.36 8.80 19.41
CA ARG A 38 10.59 9.97 20.29
C ARG A 38 11.84 10.76 19.88
N ARG A 39 12.91 10.06 19.50
CA ARG A 39 14.17 10.67 19.06
C ARG A 39 14.08 11.30 17.68
N MET A 40 13.38 10.64 16.73
CA MET A 40 13.34 11.05 15.33
C MET A 40 12.25 12.08 15.05
N GLY A 41 11.11 11.96 15.71
CA GLY A 41 9.88 12.70 15.38
C GLY A 41 9.35 12.35 13.99
N PHE A 42 8.39 13.15 13.50
CA PHE A 42 7.89 13.00 12.14
C PHE A 42 8.89 13.53 11.10
N PRO A 43 9.02 12.84 9.95
CA PRO A 43 9.87 13.29 8.88
C PRO A 43 9.31 14.57 8.25
N THR A 44 10.20 15.50 7.97
CA THR A 44 9.85 16.67 7.18
C THR A 44 10.01 16.40 5.69
N ARG A 45 9.49 17.28 4.84
CA ARG A 45 9.69 17.23 3.38
C ARG A 45 11.16 17.32 2.93
N LYS A 46 12.11 17.56 3.84
CA LYS A 46 13.55 17.50 3.57
C LYS A 46 14.07 16.07 3.49
N VAL A 47 13.36 15.13 4.10
CA VAL A 47 13.64 13.70 3.96
C VAL A 47 13.15 13.25 2.60
N GLU A 48 14.03 12.78 1.73
CA GLU A 48 13.75 12.50 0.32
C GLU A 48 12.50 11.63 0.12
N ARG A 49 12.41 10.53 0.84
CA ARG A 49 11.27 9.59 0.77
C ARG A 49 9.92 10.19 1.25
N TYR A 50 9.93 11.38 1.87
CA TYR A 50 8.74 12.11 2.35
C TYR A 50 8.55 13.47 1.67
N LYS A 51 9.32 13.76 0.63
CA LYS A 51 9.35 15.06 -0.06
C LYS A 51 7.96 15.56 -0.50
N TYR A 52 7.08 14.65 -0.89
CA TYR A 52 5.77 14.97 -1.43
C TYR A 52 4.62 14.78 -0.43
N THR A 53 4.90 14.24 0.75
CA THR A 53 3.91 14.02 1.81
C THR A 53 4.19 14.93 3.01
N ASP A 54 3.19 15.69 3.43
CA ASP A 54 3.22 16.42 4.69
C ASP A 54 2.66 15.51 5.80
N VAL A 55 3.58 14.90 6.55
CA VAL A 55 3.20 14.00 7.64
C VAL A 55 2.64 14.79 8.82
N ASP A 56 3.25 15.94 9.15
CA ASP A 56 2.83 16.75 10.27
C ASP A 56 1.38 17.24 10.12
N ASP A 57 0.99 17.65 8.89
CA ASP A 57 -0.39 18.07 8.58
C ASP A 57 -1.40 16.91 8.78
N ALA A 58 -1.07 15.70 8.34
CA ALA A 58 -1.94 14.54 8.48
C ALA A 58 -2.14 14.11 9.93
N PHE A 59 -1.10 14.27 10.76
CA PHE A 59 -1.07 13.87 12.17
C PHE A 59 -1.43 15.02 13.13
N ALA A 60 -1.58 16.25 12.65
CA ALA A 60 -1.89 17.42 13.48
C ALA A 60 -3.25 17.36 14.19
N PRO A 61 -4.35 16.81 13.62
CA PRO A 61 -5.61 16.71 14.33
C PRO A 61 -5.50 15.84 15.58
N ASN A 62 -6.25 16.20 16.62
CA ASN A 62 -6.32 15.39 17.82
C ASN A 62 -7.19 14.15 17.57
N TYR A 63 -6.56 13.00 17.41
CA TYR A 63 -7.23 11.73 17.22
C TYR A 63 -7.30 10.92 18.52
N GLY A 64 -8.50 10.43 18.87
CA GLY A 64 -8.61 9.36 19.85
C GLY A 64 -8.04 8.06 19.28
N ILE A 65 -7.34 7.25 20.09
CA ILE A 65 -6.84 5.95 19.65
C ILE A 65 -7.93 4.89 19.71
N SER A 66 -8.10 4.12 18.63
CA SER A 66 -8.95 2.93 18.65
C SER A 66 -8.17 1.73 19.18
N LEU A 67 -8.70 1.12 20.23
CA LEU A 67 -8.21 -0.16 20.78
C LEU A 67 -9.21 -1.31 20.51
N SER A 68 -10.09 -1.15 19.52
CA SER A 68 -10.99 -2.21 19.10
C SER A 68 -10.22 -3.32 18.39
N PRO A 69 -10.54 -4.60 18.66
CA PRO A 69 -9.96 -5.72 17.93
C PRO A 69 -10.21 -5.59 16.44
N LEU A 70 -9.27 -6.09 15.64
CA LEU A 70 -9.45 -6.17 14.20
C LEU A 70 -10.60 -7.13 13.87
N THR A 71 -11.52 -6.69 13.00
CA THR A 71 -12.60 -7.53 12.53
C THR A 71 -12.05 -8.52 11.50
N ILE A 72 -12.18 -9.81 11.78
CA ILE A 72 -11.68 -10.89 10.93
C ILE A 72 -12.88 -11.68 10.41
N LYS A 73 -12.98 -11.86 9.10
CA LYS A 73 -13.87 -12.88 8.55
C LYS A 73 -13.29 -14.25 8.90
N PRO A 74 -14.14 -15.23 9.29
CA PRO A 74 -13.66 -16.57 9.56
C PRO A 74 -12.88 -17.12 8.36
N SER A 75 -11.64 -17.54 8.61
CA SER A 75 -10.77 -18.15 7.63
C SER A 75 -9.86 -19.16 8.32
N ALA A 76 -9.56 -20.25 7.65
CA ALA A 76 -8.60 -21.24 8.15
C ALA A 76 -7.15 -20.75 8.16
N TYR A 77 -6.90 -19.56 7.56
CA TYR A 77 -5.56 -19.02 7.35
C TYR A 77 -5.32 -17.69 8.10
N ILE A 78 -6.35 -17.10 8.73
CA ILE A 78 -6.23 -15.84 9.47
C ILE A 78 -6.32 -16.12 10.97
N TYR A 79 -5.33 -15.62 11.70
CA TYR A 79 -5.23 -15.77 13.14
C TYR A 79 -4.98 -14.42 13.80
N ASN A 80 -5.46 -14.25 15.00
CA ASN A 80 -4.88 -13.24 15.88
C ASN A 80 -3.45 -13.67 16.23
N LEU A 81 -2.50 -12.75 16.21
CA LEU A 81 -1.08 -13.07 16.45
C LEU A 81 -0.84 -13.76 17.82
N LYS A 82 -1.71 -13.49 18.81
CA LYS A 82 -1.67 -14.16 20.14
C LYS A 82 -1.91 -15.67 20.05
N ASN A 83 -2.67 -16.09 19.04
CA ASN A 83 -3.08 -17.47 18.83
C ASN A 83 -2.43 -18.06 17.57
N ALA A 84 -1.25 -17.56 17.21
CA ALA A 84 -0.52 -18.01 16.03
C ALA A 84 -0.23 -19.52 16.12
N PRO A 85 -0.47 -20.29 15.03
CA PRO A 85 -0.16 -21.73 15.02
C PRO A 85 1.33 -22.04 14.83
N ILE A 86 2.15 -21.01 14.62
CA ILE A 86 3.60 -21.07 14.43
C ILE A 86 4.31 -20.10 15.38
N ASP A 87 5.60 -20.30 15.59
CA ASP A 87 6.45 -19.28 16.24
C ASP A 87 6.61 -18.10 15.29
N VAL A 88 6.14 -16.92 15.72
CA VAL A 88 6.20 -15.68 14.94
C VAL A 88 7.41 -14.81 15.27
N SER A 89 8.22 -15.20 16.25
CA SER A 89 9.41 -14.43 16.68
C SER A 89 10.45 -14.23 15.56
N PRO A 90 10.66 -15.19 14.64
CA PRO A 90 11.58 -15.01 13.52
C PRO A 90 11.06 -14.08 12.43
N TYR A 91 9.80 -13.64 12.51
CA TYR A 91 9.13 -12.87 11.46
C TYR A 91 8.71 -11.47 11.92
N TYR A 92 8.13 -11.35 13.11
CA TYR A 92 7.56 -10.09 13.57
C TYR A 92 8.62 -9.02 13.78
N HIS A 93 8.50 -7.89 13.07
CA HIS A 93 9.40 -6.74 13.11
C HIS A 93 10.85 -7.05 12.68
N GLN A 94 11.04 -8.06 11.80
CA GLN A 94 12.39 -8.45 11.35
C GLN A 94 12.79 -7.79 10.02
N ILE A 95 11.83 -7.41 9.16
CA ILE A 95 12.09 -6.74 7.88
C ILE A 95 11.51 -5.32 7.82
N ALA A 96 10.64 -4.97 8.77
CA ALA A 96 10.12 -3.61 8.89
C ALA A 96 11.25 -2.64 9.23
N ASP A 97 11.33 -1.51 8.53
CA ASP A 97 12.38 -0.50 8.75
C ASP A 97 12.16 0.18 10.13
N PRO A 98 12.99 -0.08 11.12
CA PRO A 98 12.82 0.50 12.45
C PRO A 98 13.12 2.01 12.48
N LEU A 99 13.79 2.54 11.45
CA LEU A 99 14.12 3.96 11.31
C LEU A 99 13.07 4.72 10.47
N ASP A 100 12.00 4.07 10.02
CA ASP A 100 10.85 4.77 9.47
C ASP A 100 9.92 5.22 10.61
N ALA A 101 9.66 6.52 10.72
CA ALA A 101 8.92 7.10 11.83
C ALA A 101 7.47 6.58 11.94
N ILE A 102 6.82 6.29 10.78
CA ILE A 102 5.45 5.74 10.76
C ILE A 102 5.47 4.29 11.24
N THR A 103 6.45 3.51 10.80
CA THR A 103 6.66 2.13 11.28
C THR A 103 6.95 2.11 12.79
N ALA A 104 7.81 3.00 13.27
CA ALA A 104 8.13 3.11 14.69
C ALA A 104 6.90 3.49 15.53
N LEU A 105 6.13 4.50 15.11
CA LEU A 105 4.89 4.90 15.77
C LEU A 105 3.84 3.79 15.75
N ASN A 106 3.66 3.13 14.61
CA ASN A 106 2.74 1.98 14.51
C ASN A 106 3.15 0.87 15.48
N THR A 107 4.43 0.50 15.52
CA THR A 107 4.95 -0.55 16.41
C THR A 107 4.74 -0.18 17.87
N ALA A 108 4.87 1.09 18.24
CA ALA A 108 4.61 1.58 19.59
C ALA A 108 3.11 1.50 19.96
N LEU A 109 2.20 1.94 19.08
CA LEU A 109 0.78 2.13 19.39
C LEU A 109 -0.13 0.95 19.02
N VAL A 110 0.31 0.00 18.20
CA VAL A 110 -0.52 -1.14 17.81
C VAL A 110 -0.73 -2.09 18.99
N HIS A 111 -1.97 -2.45 19.28
CA HIS A 111 -2.33 -3.32 20.41
C HIS A 111 -2.67 -4.75 20.00
N ASP A 112 -2.96 -4.96 18.72
CA ASP A 112 -3.35 -6.24 18.15
C ASP A 112 -2.78 -6.42 16.75
N ALA A 113 -2.51 -7.66 16.36
CA ALA A 113 -1.95 -7.97 15.04
C ALA A 113 -2.58 -9.24 14.46
N LEU A 114 -2.70 -9.25 13.13
CA LEU A 114 -3.13 -10.42 12.38
C LEU A 114 -1.93 -11.19 11.85
N LEU A 115 -2.06 -12.51 11.87
CA LEU A 115 -1.23 -13.43 11.10
C LEU A 115 -2.07 -14.03 9.97
N VAL A 116 -1.61 -13.90 8.74
CA VAL A 116 -2.05 -14.73 7.62
C VAL A 116 -0.98 -15.80 7.42
N HIS A 117 -1.31 -17.04 7.67
CA HIS A 117 -0.37 -18.17 7.55
C HIS A 117 -0.89 -19.17 6.55
N VAL A 118 -0.13 -19.39 5.48
CA VAL A 118 -0.41 -20.41 4.46
C VAL A 118 0.63 -21.51 4.57
N PRO A 119 0.25 -22.71 5.03
CA PRO A 119 1.16 -23.82 5.28
C PRO A 119 1.84 -24.33 4.01
N LYS A 120 2.92 -25.11 4.20
CA LYS A 120 3.73 -25.70 3.15
C LYS A 120 2.89 -26.47 2.11
N ASN A 121 3.16 -26.15 0.83
CA ASN A 121 2.50 -26.74 -0.36
C ASN A 121 0.98 -26.57 -0.39
N GLN A 122 0.42 -25.67 0.42
CA GLN A 122 -1.00 -25.36 0.40
C GLN A 122 -1.31 -24.40 -0.75
N GLN A 123 -2.24 -24.80 -1.62
CA GLN A 123 -2.83 -23.95 -2.64
C GLN A 123 -4.20 -23.48 -2.16
N VAL A 124 -4.37 -22.18 -1.95
CA VAL A 124 -5.62 -21.59 -1.46
C VAL A 124 -6.44 -21.10 -2.65
N ALA A 125 -7.56 -21.79 -2.89
CA ALA A 125 -8.39 -21.53 -4.08
C ALA A 125 -9.17 -20.21 -3.98
N ASP A 126 -9.73 -19.92 -2.81
CA ASP A 126 -10.49 -18.69 -2.57
C ASP A 126 -9.61 -17.59 -1.98
N PRO A 127 -9.83 -16.33 -2.33
CA PRO A 127 -9.05 -15.23 -1.74
C PRO A 127 -9.20 -15.14 -0.22
N ILE A 128 -8.06 -14.95 0.46
CA ILE A 128 -8.05 -14.58 1.88
C ILE A 128 -8.34 -13.09 1.97
N VAL A 129 -9.44 -12.70 2.63
CA VAL A 129 -9.90 -11.31 2.66
C VAL A 129 -9.79 -10.72 4.05
N VAL A 130 -9.11 -9.57 4.14
CA VAL A 130 -9.03 -8.74 5.34
C VAL A 130 -9.70 -7.40 5.05
N ASP A 131 -10.93 -7.22 5.51
CA ASP A 131 -11.69 -5.98 5.33
C ASP A 131 -11.57 -5.09 6.57
N ASN A 132 -11.13 -3.87 6.35
CA ASN A 132 -10.99 -2.85 7.39
C ASN A 132 -12.07 -1.79 7.22
N TRP A 133 -12.97 -1.70 8.19
CA TRP A 133 -14.03 -0.70 8.21
C TRP A 133 -13.72 0.37 9.24
N LEU A 134 -13.50 1.59 8.76
CA LEU A 134 -13.34 2.77 9.61
C LEU A 134 -14.72 3.21 10.08
N ARG A 135 -14.97 3.12 11.38
CA ARG A 135 -16.23 3.50 12.05
C ARG A 135 -15.91 4.29 13.30
N GLY A 136 -16.73 5.28 13.59
CA GLY A 136 -16.59 6.08 14.79
C GLY A 136 -17.46 7.32 14.78
N THR A 137 -17.70 7.88 15.96
CA THR A 137 -18.47 9.12 16.14
C THR A 137 -17.57 10.35 16.33
N ALA A 138 -16.25 10.15 16.41
CA ALA A 138 -15.24 11.19 16.60
C ALA A 138 -14.01 10.91 15.72
N ALA A 139 -13.10 11.89 15.63
CA ALA A 139 -11.82 11.72 14.97
C ALA A 139 -11.02 10.59 15.65
N THR A 140 -10.63 9.58 14.88
CA THR A 140 -10.05 8.35 15.45
C THR A 140 -8.82 7.90 14.67
N MET A 141 -7.78 7.51 15.40
CA MET A 141 -6.60 6.83 14.88
C MET A 141 -6.72 5.33 15.07
N MET A 142 -6.42 4.58 14.01
CA MET A 142 -6.39 3.12 14.00
C MET A 142 -5.01 2.64 13.55
N ASN A 143 -4.37 1.83 14.39
CA ASN A 143 -3.07 1.23 14.10
C ASN A 143 -3.27 -0.25 13.77
N ARG A 144 -2.77 -0.68 12.62
CA ARG A 144 -2.93 -2.06 12.14
C ARG A 144 -1.58 -2.69 11.87
N ARG A 145 -1.45 -3.96 12.22
CA ARG A 145 -0.29 -4.78 11.94
C ARG A 145 -0.72 -6.11 11.35
N ILE A 146 -0.12 -6.49 10.23
CA ILE A 146 -0.41 -7.74 9.54
C ILE A 146 0.93 -8.43 9.25
N LEU A 147 1.04 -9.67 9.69
CA LEU A 147 2.14 -10.55 9.33
C LEU A 147 1.60 -11.60 8.33
N ILE A 148 2.26 -11.77 7.21
CA ILE A 148 1.91 -12.76 6.18
C ILE A 148 3.08 -13.71 6.04
N VAL A 149 2.85 -14.99 6.31
CA VAL A 149 3.85 -16.05 6.15
C VAL A 149 3.34 -17.07 5.15
N MET A 150 3.98 -17.09 3.98
CA MET A 150 3.78 -18.08 2.93
C MET A 150 4.88 -19.12 3.05
N GLU A 151 4.55 -20.32 3.52
CA GLU A 151 5.54 -21.40 3.63
C GLU A 151 5.98 -21.94 2.27
N GLN A 152 6.96 -22.82 2.26
CA GLN A 152 7.51 -23.42 1.03
C GLN A 152 6.42 -23.97 0.12
N GLY A 153 6.38 -23.53 -1.15
CA GLY A 153 5.43 -23.99 -2.16
C GLY A 153 3.97 -23.57 -1.90
N ALA A 154 3.73 -22.64 -0.97
CA ALA A 154 2.40 -22.11 -0.70
C ALA A 154 1.93 -21.18 -1.83
N GLU A 155 0.63 -21.20 -2.15
CA GLU A 155 0.02 -20.31 -3.13
C GLU A 155 -1.27 -19.71 -2.58
N ALA A 156 -1.40 -18.36 -2.64
CA ALA A 156 -2.59 -17.67 -2.20
C ALA A 156 -2.79 -16.31 -2.90
N THR A 157 -4.06 -15.91 -2.97
CA THR A 157 -4.48 -14.53 -3.23
C THR A 157 -4.94 -13.90 -1.92
N ILE A 158 -4.40 -12.73 -1.57
CA ILE A 158 -4.77 -12.00 -0.35
C ILE A 158 -5.30 -10.62 -0.76
N ILE A 159 -6.45 -10.24 -0.22
CA ILE A 159 -7.07 -8.94 -0.47
C ILE A 159 -7.22 -8.21 0.86
N ILE A 160 -6.60 -7.03 0.96
CA ILE A 160 -6.73 -6.14 2.12
C ILE A 160 -7.49 -4.91 1.66
N GLY A 161 -8.71 -4.73 2.18
CA GLY A 161 -9.60 -3.63 1.82
C GLY A 161 -9.73 -2.60 2.93
N ASP A 162 -9.61 -1.30 2.59
CA ASP A 162 -9.84 -0.18 3.49
C ASP A 162 -11.09 0.59 3.08
N HIS A 163 -12.07 0.66 3.97
CA HIS A 163 -13.35 1.32 3.76
C HIS A 163 -13.69 2.27 4.91
N ALA A 164 -14.41 3.36 4.63
CA ALA A 164 -14.95 4.23 5.66
C ALA A 164 -16.49 4.23 5.61
N ALA A 165 -17.11 3.81 6.71
CA ALA A 165 -18.57 3.80 6.84
C ALA A 165 -19.11 5.16 7.30
N ASP A 166 -18.33 5.90 8.08
CA ASP A 166 -18.75 7.16 8.69
C ASP A 166 -17.99 8.36 8.09
N LYS A 167 -18.66 9.50 8.04
CA LYS A 167 -18.09 10.77 7.56
C LYS A 167 -17.25 11.47 8.64
N GLN A 168 -16.53 10.69 9.43
CA GLN A 168 -15.59 11.20 10.42
C GLN A 168 -14.18 11.28 9.87
N ARG A 169 -13.33 12.00 10.58
CA ARG A 169 -11.90 12.06 10.29
C ARG A 169 -11.21 10.82 10.84
N PHE A 170 -10.57 10.08 9.99
CA PHE A 170 -9.79 8.89 10.38
C PHE A 170 -8.33 9.05 9.99
N LEU A 171 -7.45 8.61 10.87
CA LEU A 171 -6.05 8.41 10.60
C LEU A 171 -5.74 6.91 10.73
N THR A 172 -5.19 6.31 9.71
CA THR A 172 -4.77 4.91 9.78
C THR A 172 -3.28 4.78 9.54
N THR A 173 -2.60 4.05 10.42
CA THR A 173 -1.26 3.54 10.14
C THR A 173 -1.33 2.02 10.01
N GLN A 174 -0.70 1.49 8.98
CA GLN A 174 -0.66 0.06 8.72
C GLN A 174 0.78 -0.36 8.43
N VAL A 175 1.21 -1.47 9.04
CA VAL A 175 2.47 -2.10 8.69
C VAL A 175 2.20 -3.56 8.36
N ILE A 176 2.62 -3.97 7.17
CA ILE A 176 2.50 -5.33 6.66
C ILE A 176 3.89 -5.90 6.46
N GLU A 177 4.18 -7.03 7.07
CA GLU A 177 5.41 -7.80 6.82
C GLU A 177 5.04 -9.11 6.12
N VAL A 178 5.68 -9.36 4.98
CA VAL A 178 5.40 -10.53 4.13
C VAL A 178 6.66 -11.37 3.99
N TYR A 179 6.53 -12.65 4.26
CA TYR A 179 7.59 -13.63 4.06
C TYR A 179 7.13 -14.69 3.08
N CYS A 180 7.77 -14.72 1.92
CA CYS A 180 7.57 -15.78 0.93
C CYS A 180 8.75 -16.72 0.96
N HIS A 181 8.56 -17.94 1.46
CA HIS A 181 9.56 -18.99 1.47
C HIS A 181 9.66 -19.66 0.10
N THR A 182 10.72 -20.42 -0.13
CA THR A 182 11.07 -21.05 -1.40
C THR A 182 9.87 -21.61 -2.17
N GLY A 183 9.70 -21.17 -3.42
CA GLY A 183 8.63 -21.62 -4.31
C GLY A 183 7.24 -21.10 -3.96
N ALA A 184 7.13 -20.09 -3.08
CA ALA A 184 5.83 -19.50 -2.76
C ALA A 184 5.32 -18.55 -3.86
N HIS A 185 4.01 -18.57 -4.08
CA HIS A 185 3.31 -17.71 -5.02
C HIS A 185 2.28 -16.85 -4.28
N LEU A 186 2.42 -15.52 -4.34
CA LEU A 186 1.52 -14.59 -3.66
C LEU A 186 1.02 -13.50 -4.61
N ASP A 187 -0.31 -13.40 -4.72
CA ASP A 187 -0.97 -12.20 -5.27
C ASP A 187 -1.58 -11.39 -4.12
N LEU A 188 -0.98 -10.25 -3.77
CA LEU A 188 -1.44 -9.35 -2.71
C LEU A 188 -2.08 -8.10 -3.30
N TYR A 189 -3.29 -7.79 -2.87
CA TYR A 189 -4.05 -6.62 -3.27
C TYR A 189 -4.37 -5.74 -2.07
N GLU A 190 -3.95 -4.48 -2.08
CA GLU A 190 -4.42 -3.45 -1.17
C GLU A 190 -5.39 -2.54 -1.91
N THR A 191 -6.62 -2.38 -1.40
CA THR A 191 -7.64 -1.51 -2.00
C THR A 191 -8.07 -0.45 -1.01
N GLU A 192 -8.18 0.80 -1.44
CA GLU A 192 -8.63 1.92 -0.61
C GLU A 192 -9.81 2.64 -1.23
N GLU A 193 -10.91 2.64 -0.50
CA GLU A 193 -12.15 3.34 -0.78
C GLU A 193 -12.64 4.00 0.52
N THR A 194 -11.97 5.07 0.93
CA THR A 194 -12.28 5.77 2.18
C THR A 194 -13.05 7.08 1.90
N THR A 195 -12.75 8.17 2.59
CA THR A 195 -13.37 9.48 2.36
C THR A 195 -12.30 10.58 2.26
N PRO A 196 -12.66 11.78 1.77
CA PRO A 196 -11.73 12.92 1.74
C PRO A 196 -11.23 13.36 3.13
N LEU A 197 -11.85 12.88 4.21
CA LEU A 197 -11.44 13.16 5.59
C LEU A 197 -10.47 12.13 6.15
N CYS A 198 -10.16 11.06 5.39
CA CYS A 198 -9.27 10.00 5.84
C CYS A 198 -7.82 10.28 5.44
N SER A 199 -6.90 10.01 6.37
CA SER A 199 -5.46 9.93 6.11
C SER A 199 -4.99 8.49 6.33
N ARG A 200 -4.30 7.90 5.35
CA ARG A 200 -3.82 6.52 5.39
C ARG A 200 -2.32 6.47 5.13
N PHE A 201 -1.60 5.77 5.99
CA PHE A 201 -0.18 5.46 5.85
C PHE A 201 0.00 3.94 5.91
N SER A 202 0.35 3.32 4.78
CA SER A 202 0.59 1.88 4.69
C SER A 202 2.04 1.61 4.32
N ASN A 203 2.75 0.89 5.18
CA ASN A 203 4.12 0.46 4.96
C ASN A 203 4.13 -1.07 4.79
N VAL A 204 4.51 -1.53 3.61
CA VAL A 204 4.60 -2.95 3.25
C VAL A 204 6.06 -3.33 3.06
N TYR A 205 6.48 -4.40 3.72
CA TYR A 205 7.82 -4.96 3.64
C TYR A 205 7.72 -6.41 3.18
N ILE A 206 8.41 -6.78 2.12
CA ILE A 206 8.29 -8.10 1.50
C ILE A 206 9.66 -8.76 1.39
N HIS A 207 9.82 -9.87 2.06
CA HIS A 207 10.94 -10.80 1.89
C HIS A 207 10.58 -11.86 0.84
N VAL A 208 11.38 -11.95 -0.21
CA VAL A 208 11.15 -12.89 -1.32
C VAL A 208 12.27 -13.92 -1.32
N GLY A 209 11.92 -15.15 -1.00
CA GLY A 209 12.80 -16.31 -1.00
C GLY A 209 13.08 -16.82 -2.43
N ARG A 210 13.75 -17.97 -2.54
CA ARG A 210 14.14 -18.58 -3.82
C ARG A 210 12.94 -19.10 -4.62
N ASP A 211 12.97 -18.97 -5.94
CA ASP A 211 11.96 -19.49 -6.88
C ASP A 211 10.53 -18.98 -6.57
N CYS A 212 10.39 -17.79 -5.96
CA CYS A 212 9.12 -17.19 -5.61
C CYS A 212 8.56 -16.31 -6.72
N SER A 213 7.22 -16.21 -6.80
CA SER A 213 6.53 -15.21 -7.61
C SER A 213 5.60 -14.39 -6.71
N VAL A 214 5.88 -13.08 -6.60
CA VAL A 214 5.13 -12.18 -5.74
C VAL A 214 4.58 -11.02 -6.56
N LYS A 215 3.26 -10.79 -6.46
CA LYS A 215 2.61 -9.61 -7.02
C LYS A 215 1.98 -8.81 -5.91
N HIS A 216 2.29 -7.52 -5.88
CA HIS A 216 1.63 -6.56 -5.00
C HIS A 216 0.95 -5.49 -5.83
N ASN A 217 -0.32 -5.22 -5.53
CA ASN A 217 -1.14 -4.25 -6.23
C ASN A 217 -1.71 -3.23 -5.23
N SER A 218 -1.30 -1.98 -5.35
CA SER A 218 -1.80 -0.86 -4.55
C SER A 218 -2.87 -0.09 -5.35
N ILE A 219 -4.11 -0.10 -4.88
CA ILE A 219 -5.27 0.44 -5.60
C ILE A 219 -5.94 1.49 -4.72
N THR A 220 -5.79 2.77 -5.07
CA THR A 220 -6.43 3.90 -4.38
C THR A 220 -7.48 4.51 -5.30
N LEU A 221 -8.76 4.28 -4.99
CA LEU A 221 -9.89 4.77 -5.77
C LEU A 221 -10.54 6.00 -5.16
N PHE A 222 -10.59 6.09 -3.83
CA PHE A 222 -11.16 7.22 -3.11
C PHE A 222 -10.51 7.35 -1.73
N ASN A 223 -10.03 8.57 -1.41
CA ASN A 223 -9.24 8.85 -0.21
C ASN A 223 -9.28 10.33 0.15
N GLY A 224 -8.60 10.73 1.21
CA GLY A 224 -8.19 12.11 1.46
C GLY A 224 -6.71 12.28 1.19
N GLN A 225 -5.87 11.75 2.09
CA GLN A 225 -4.41 11.71 1.92
C GLN A 225 -3.93 10.28 2.12
N THR A 226 -3.23 9.73 1.13
CA THR A 226 -2.70 8.38 1.20
C THR A 226 -1.21 8.38 0.92
N ARG A 227 -0.46 7.67 1.75
CA ARG A 227 0.93 7.33 1.50
C ARG A 227 1.12 5.82 1.61
N ASN A 228 1.60 5.23 0.53
CA ASN A 228 1.96 3.82 0.46
C ASN A 228 3.49 3.71 0.33
N LEU A 229 4.10 2.95 1.21
CA LEU A 229 5.49 2.51 1.11
C LEU A 229 5.50 1.01 0.82
N CYS A 230 6.26 0.58 -0.18
CA CYS A 230 6.46 -0.83 -0.46
C CYS A 230 7.95 -1.13 -0.66
N ASN A 231 8.56 -1.81 0.30
CA ASN A 231 9.94 -2.25 0.21
C ASN A 231 10.00 -3.75 -0.02
N VAL A 232 10.66 -4.16 -1.10
CA VAL A 232 10.81 -5.56 -1.49
C VAL A 232 12.28 -5.95 -1.48
N TYR A 233 12.58 -7.07 -0.85
CA TYR A 233 13.92 -7.63 -0.72
C TYR A 233 13.97 -9.00 -1.40
N LEU A 234 14.59 -9.08 -2.57
CA LEU A 234 14.82 -10.33 -3.32
C LEU A 234 16.05 -11.03 -2.77
N ARG A 235 15.84 -11.91 -1.79
CA ARG A 235 16.87 -12.63 -1.03
C ARG A 235 17.03 -14.09 -1.43
N GLY A 236 16.34 -14.51 -2.46
CA GLY A 236 16.48 -15.83 -3.07
C GLY A 236 16.62 -15.71 -4.59
N GLU A 237 17.41 -16.60 -5.19
CA GLU A 237 17.64 -16.65 -6.63
C GLU A 237 16.35 -17.02 -7.40
N HIS A 238 16.30 -16.68 -8.70
CA HIS A 238 15.25 -17.06 -9.64
C HIS A 238 13.84 -16.58 -9.24
N SER A 239 13.76 -15.46 -8.51
CA SER A 239 12.50 -14.93 -8.03
C SER A 239 11.97 -13.80 -8.91
N GLU A 240 10.65 -13.69 -8.97
CA GLU A 240 9.94 -12.69 -9.75
C GLU A 240 9.06 -11.83 -8.86
N VAL A 241 9.14 -10.51 -9.03
CA VAL A 241 8.31 -9.53 -8.34
C VAL A 241 7.62 -8.61 -9.33
N THR A 242 6.32 -8.42 -9.16
CA THR A 242 5.54 -7.43 -9.90
C THR A 242 4.87 -6.47 -8.92
N LEU A 243 5.14 -5.18 -9.04
CA LEU A 243 4.45 -4.13 -8.30
C LEU A 243 3.56 -3.32 -9.23
N ASN A 244 2.27 -3.22 -8.93
CA ASN A 244 1.33 -2.42 -9.71
C ASN A 244 0.66 -1.37 -8.82
N GLY A 245 0.42 -0.19 -9.38
CA GLY A 245 -0.30 0.88 -8.70
C GLY A 245 -1.39 1.49 -9.59
N CYS A 246 -2.60 1.56 -9.07
CA CYS A 246 -3.74 2.22 -9.66
C CYS A 246 -4.20 3.36 -8.74
N ALA A 247 -3.97 4.62 -9.13
CA ALA A 247 -4.26 5.78 -8.28
C ALA A 247 -5.18 6.77 -9.01
N ILE A 248 -6.34 7.06 -8.40
CA ILE A 248 -7.31 8.02 -8.94
C ILE A 248 -7.57 9.10 -7.90
N GLY A 249 -7.20 10.34 -8.21
CA GLY A 249 -7.39 11.50 -7.35
C GLY A 249 -8.26 12.57 -7.99
N GLY A 250 -9.12 13.19 -7.19
CA GLY A 250 -9.94 14.36 -7.56
C GLY A 250 -10.06 15.33 -6.39
N GLY A 251 -10.64 16.52 -6.58
CA GLY A 251 -10.73 17.53 -5.55
C GLY A 251 -9.35 17.96 -5.04
N THR A 252 -9.10 17.79 -3.75
CA THR A 252 -7.81 18.11 -3.09
C THR A 252 -7.08 16.86 -2.59
N GLN A 253 -7.44 15.69 -3.08
CA GLN A 253 -6.88 14.41 -2.68
C GLN A 253 -5.38 14.32 -2.97
N ARG A 254 -4.66 13.56 -2.12
CA ARG A 254 -3.22 13.33 -2.25
C ARG A 254 -2.93 11.83 -2.22
N ILE A 255 -2.11 11.36 -3.16
CA ILE A 255 -1.73 9.95 -3.27
C ILE A 255 -0.23 9.88 -3.54
N ASP A 256 0.53 9.37 -2.58
CA ASP A 256 1.98 9.20 -2.67
C ASP A 256 2.33 7.70 -2.57
N ASN A 257 2.90 7.13 -3.63
CA ASN A 257 3.45 5.78 -3.63
C ASN A 257 4.98 5.85 -3.69
N ASN A 258 5.62 5.21 -2.72
CA ASN A 258 7.07 5.10 -2.65
C ASN A 258 7.46 3.61 -2.65
N THR A 259 8.28 3.20 -3.59
CA THR A 259 8.71 1.80 -3.72
C THR A 259 10.24 1.68 -3.66
N LEU A 260 10.70 0.58 -3.06
CA LEU A 260 12.06 0.11 -3.14
C LEU A 260 12.05 -1.37 -3.53
N ILE A 261 12.69 -1.71 -4.65
CA ILE A 261 13.00 -3.11 -4.96
C ILE A 261 14.50 -3.28 -4.85
N ARG A 262 14.93 -4.11 -3.91
CA ARG A 262 16.33 -4.43 -3.68
C ARG A 262 16.62 -5.84 -4.14
N HIS A 263 17.39 -5.96 -5.21
CA HIS A 263 17.92 -7.22 -5.72
C HIS A 263 19.21 -7.54 -4.96
N GLU A 264 19.16 -8.55 -4.10
CA GLU A 264 20.30 -9.00 -3.29
C GLU A 264 20.90 -10.32 -3.86
N MET A 265 20.15 -11.03 -4.72
CA MET A 265 20.53 -12.33 -5.29
C MET A 265 20.43 -12.31 -6.83
N PRO A 266 21.21 -13.17 -7.52
CA PRO A 266 21.23 -13.22 -8.98
C PRO A 266 19.98 -13.86 -9.59
N HIS A 267 19.82 -13.70 -10.92
CA HIS A 267 18.78 -14.28 -11.75
C HIS A 267 17.34 -13.87 -11.36
N CYS A 268 17.17 -12.70 -10.74
CA CYS A 268 15.87 -12.20 -10.33
C CYS A 268 15.27 -11.22 -11.34
N THR A 269 13.94 -11.21 -11.42
CA THR A 269 13.20 -10.29 -12.29
C THR A 269 12.26 -9.42 -11.47
N SER A 270 12.19 -8.12 -11.80
CA SER A 270 11.18 -7.24 -11.24
C SER A 270 10.53 -6.36 -12.29
N THR A 271 9.23 -6.12 -12.12
CA THR A 271 8.45 -5.24 -12.97
C THR A 271 7.61 -4.31 -12.13
N GLN A 272 7.60 -3.01 -12.47
CA GLN A 272 6.73 -2.03 -11.82
C GLN A 272 5.88 -1.30 -12.87
N LEU A 273 4.56 -1.20 -12.61
CA LEU A 273 3.64 -0.41 -13.41
C LEU A 273 2.73 0.42 -12.50
N TYR A 274 3.00 1.71 -12.41
CA TYR A 274 2.17 2.66 -11.65
C TYR A 274 1.48 3.64 -12.58
N LYS A 275 0.15 3.76 -12.44
CA LYS A 275 -0.66 4.69 -13.24
C LYS A 275 -1.51 5.57 -12.37
N TYR A 276 -1.48 6.88 -12.68
CA TYR A 276 -2.26 7.90 -11.99
C TYR A 276 -3.18 8.62 -12.97
N VAL A 277 -4.43 8.79 -12.57
CA VAL A 277 -5.32 9.80 -13.16
C VAL A 277 -5.68 10.79 -12.06
N VAL A 278 -5.25 12.02 -12.22
CA VAL A 278 -5.52 13.09 -11.26
C VAL A 278 -6.30 14.23 -11.90
N ASP A 279 -7.29 14.71 -11.20
CA ASP A 279 -8.21 15.77 -11.66
C ASP A 279 -8.34 16.89 -10.61
N ASP A 280 -8.99 17.98 -10.95
CA ASP A 280 -9.17 19.16 -10.12
C ASP A 280 -7.83 19.72 -9.57
N LYS A 281 -7.64 19.71 -8.25
CA LYS A 281 -6.43 20.12 -7.53
C LYS A 281 -5.71 18.94 -6.85
N ALA A 282 -6.04 17.73 -7.25
CA ALA A 282 -5.43 16.53 -6.68
C ALA A 282 -3.93 16.46 -7.00
N VAL A 283 -3.19 15.86 -6.08
CA VAL A 283 -1.74 15.69 -6.18
C VAL A 283 -1.38 14.22 -6.11
N GLY A 284 -0.75 13.71 -7.17
CA GLY A 284 -0.09 12.41 -7.20
C GLY A 284 1.41 12.54 -6.97
N ALA A 285 2.02 11.55 -6.33
CA ALA A 285 3.46 11.41 -6.26
C ALA A 285 3.86 9.94 -6.41
N PHE A 286 4.91 9.71 -7.18
CA PHE A 286 5.53 8.40 -7.32
C PHE A 286 7.04 8.54 -7.16
N ALA A 287 7.63 7.75 -6.27
CA ALA A 287 9.07 7.61 -6.16
C ALA A 287 9.41 6.12 -6.13
N GLY A 288 10.03 5.62 -7.19
CA GLY A 288 10.43 4.23 -7.32
C GLY A 288 11.96 4.11 -7.32
N LYS A 289 12.49 3.24 -6.46
CA LYS A 289 13.91 2.93 -6.43
C LYS A 289 14.16 1.46 -6.71
N ILE A 290 14.99 1.18 -7.70
CA ILE A 290 15.54 -0.15 -7.96
C ILE A 290 17.00 -0.12 -7.53
N LEU A 291 17.35 -0.95 -6.55
CA LEU A 291 18.70 -1.15 -6.05
C LEU A 291 19.17 -2.55 -6.42
N VAL A 292 20.26 -2.64 -7.18
CA VAL A 292 20.86 -3.91 -7.59
C VAL A 292 22.22 -4.04 -6.94
N GLU A 293 22.34 -4.98 -6.01
CA GLU A 293 23.59 -5.26 -5.29
C GLU A 293 24.63 -5.89 -6.21
N LYS A 294 25.90 -5.82 -5.80
CA LYS A 294 27.03 -6.27 -6.61
C LYS A 294 26.92 -7.72 -7.08
N ASP A 295 26.42 -8.59 -6.22
CA ASP A 295 26.31 -10.03 -6.51
C ASP A 295 24.98 -10.41 -7.18
N ALA A 296 24.06 -9.47 -7.35
CA ALA A 296 22.77 -9.66 -8.00
C ALA A 296 22.89 -9.65 -9.55
N GLN A 297 23.79 -10.47 -10.08
CA GLN A 297 24.03 -10.60 -11.51
C GLN A 297 22.84 -11.22 -12.25
N LYS A 298 22.70 -10.97 -13.55
CA LYS A 298 21.58 -11.46 -14.40
C LYS A 298 20.22 -10.92 -13.94
N THR A 299 20.20 -9.81 -13.22
CA THR A 299 18.96 -9.11 -12.87
C THR A 299 18.31 -8.50 -14.11
N THR A 300 16.99 -8.67 -14.24
CA THR A 300 16.17 -7.96 -15.21
C THR A 300 15.13 -7.12 -14.46
N SER A 301 15.12 -5.80 -14.68
CA SER A 301 14.19 -4.90 -13.98
C SER A 301 13.62 -3.85 -14.91
N GLN A 302 12.29 -3.67 -14.84
CA GLN A 302 11.57 -2.66 -15.61
C GLN A 302 10.66 -1.86 -14.68
N GLU A 303 10.82 -0.52 -14.66
CA GLU A 303 9.92 0.38 -13.94
C GLU A 303 9.22 1.31 -14.92
N THR A 304 7.90 1.38 -14.84
CA THR A 304 7.07 2.27 -15.66
C THR A 304 6.09 3.04 -14.77
N ASN A 305 6.15 4.37 -14.84
CA ASN A 305 5.18 5.25 -14.22
C ASN A 305 4.54 6.15 -15.29
N ALA A 306 3.23 6.06 -15.45
CA ALA A 306 2.51 6.87 -16.43
C ALA A 306 1.38 7.64 -15.74
N ASN A 307 1.30 8.93 -16.00
CA ASN A 307 0.45 9.85 -15.26
C ASN A 307 -0.37 10.72 -16.20
N LEU A 308 -1.67 10.83 -15.94
CA LEU A 308 -2.61 11.66 -16.66
C LEU A 308 -3.14 12.76 -15.74
N CYS A 309 -2.78 14.02 -16.02
CA CYS A 309 -3.39 15.20 -15.40
C CYS A 309 -4.62 15.59 -16.23
N ALA A 310 -5.81 15.39 -15.69
CA ALA A 310 -7.07 15.63 -16.40
C ALA A 310 -7.53 17.09 -16.33
N SER A 311 -6.93 17.90 -15.45
CA SER A 311 -7.18 19.34 -15.31
C SER A 311 -5.86 20.11 -15.18
N SER A 312 -5.91 21.45 -15.39
CA SER A 312 -4.74 22.34 -15.35
C SER A 312 -4.13 22.50 -13.96
N ASP A 313 -4.92 22.30 -12.90
CA ASP A 313 -4.47 22.45 -11.51
C ASP A 313 -4.00 21.14 -10.89
N ALA A 314 -4.31 20.01 -11.51
CA ALA A 314 -3.81 18.69 -11.10
C ALA A 314 -2.28 18.60 -11.27
N ARG A 315 -1.62 17.92 -10.37
CA ARG A 315 -0.16 17.76 -10.38
C ARG A 315 0.24 16.31 -10.10
N VAL A 316 1.22 15.81 -10.84
CA VAL A 316 1.91 14.56 -10.49
C VAL A 316 3.41 14.80 -10.47
N TYR A 317 4.03 14.35 -9.40
CA TYR A 317 5.48 14.31 -9.25
C TYR A 317 5.95 12.86 -9.45
N THR A 318 6.98 12.67 -10.26
CA THR A 318 7.52 11.33 -10.54
C THR A 318 9.03 11.34 -10.41
N GLN A 319 9.56 10.35 -9.70
CA GLN A 319 10.99 10.24 -9.40
C GLN A 319 11.42 8.76 -9.48
N PRO A 320 11.60 8.20 -10.68
CA PRO A 320 12.19 6.88 -10.82
C PRO A 320 13.71 6.94 -10.60
N MET A 321 14.28 5.96 -9.89
CA MET A 321 15.69 5.92 -9.52
C MET A 321 16.28 4.54 -9.74
N LEU A 322 17.46 4.47 -10.34
CA LEU A 322 18.26 3.25 -10.48
C LEU A 322 19.59 3.41 -9.75
N GLU A 323 19.92 2.43 -8.91
CA GLU A 323 21.22 2.32 -8.24
C GLU A 323 21.74 0.91 -8.47
N ILE A 324 22.74 0.78 -9.34
CA ILE A 324 23.16 -0.51 -9.87
C ILE A 324 24.63 -0.70 -9.59
N TYR A 325 24.97 -1.77 -8.89
CA TYR A 325 26.35 -2.16 -8.53
C TYR A 325 26.82 -3.45 -9.23
N ALA A 326 25.92 -4.14 -9.97
CA ALA A 326 26.25 -5.33 -10.75
C ALA A 326 26.52 -4.98 -12.22
N ASP A 327 27.35 -5.76 -12.89
CA ASP A 327 27.81 -5.47 -14.26
C ASP A 327 26.92 -6.11 -15.34
N ASP A 328 26.39 -7.31 -15.09
CA ASP A 328 25.60 -8.08 -16.07
C ASP A 328 24.11 -8.06 -15.73
N VAL A 329 23.46 -6.95 -16.06
CA VAL A 329 22.04 -6.70 -15.76
C VAL A 329 21.32 -5.99 -16.90
N LYS A 330 19.99 -6.08 -16.91
CA LYS A 330 19.10 -5.35 -17.83
C LYS A 330 18.09 -4.57 -17.00
N CYS A 331 18.38 -3.32 -16.72
CA CYS A 331 17.51 -2.46 -15.93
C CYS A 331 17.09 -1.23 -16.73
N ALA A 332 15.81 -0.92 -16.72
CA ALA A 332 15.28 0.26 -17.38
C ALA A 332 14.18 0.90 -16.53
N HIS A 333 14.04 2.21 -16.62
CA HIS A 333 12.91 2.93 -16.07
C HIS A 333 12.36 3.94 -17.08
N GLY A 334 11.08 4.26 -16.94
CA GLY A 334 10.42 5.29 -17.74
C GLY A 334 9.30 5.94 -16.95
N SER A 335 9.20 7.27 -17.04
CA SER A 335 8.09 8.00 -16.47
C SER A 335 7.55 9.03 -17.43
N THR A 336 6.24 9.24 -17.40
CA THR A 336 5.56 10.25 -18.20
C THR A 336 4.53 10.98 -17.36
N VAL A 337 4.43 12.30 -17.58
CA VAL A 337 3.32 13.11 -17.08
C VAL A 337 2.71 13.80 -18.28
N GLY A 338 1.48 13.44 -18.61
CA GLY A 338 0.75 13.96 -19.77
C GLY A 338 -0.59 14.56 -19.38
N VAL A 339 -1.19 15.21 -20.36
CA VAL A 339 -2.56 15.70 -20.32
C VAL A 339 -3.44 14.83 -21.23
N MET A 340 -4.74 15.09 -21.22
CA MET A 340 -5.67 14.40 -22.12
C MET A 340 -5.24 14.57 -23.59
N ASP A 341 -5.29 13.49 -24.36
CA ASP A 341 -5.03 13.53 -25.80
C ASP A 341 -6.16 14.25 -26.51
N GLU A 342 -5.91 15.52 -26.86
CA GLU A 342 -6.90 16.38 -27.53
C GLU A 342 -7.21 15.91 -28.95
N ALA A 343 -6.29 15.23 -29.64
CA ALA A 343 -6.55 14.66 -30.97
C ALA A 343 -7.51 13.46 -30.89
N ALA A 344 -7.28 12.58 -29.90
CA ALA A 344 -8.19 11.48 -29.63
C ALA A 344 -9.58 11.98 -29.19
N LEU A 345 -9.62 12.99 -28.31
CA LEU A 345 -10.85 13.63 -27.85
C LEU A 345 -11.62 14.26 -29.01
N PHE A 346 -10.93 15.02 -29.89
CA PHE A 346 -11.51 15.60 -31.07
C PHE A 346 -12.08 14.53 -31.99
N TYR A 347 -11.35 13.46 -32.30
CA TYR A 347 -11.80 12.37 -33.15
C TYR A 347 -13.06 11.69 -32.58
N MET A 348 -13.14 11.43 -31.28
CA MET A 348 -14.32 10.84 -30.66
C MET A 348 -15.54 11.77 -30.75
N ARG A 349 -15.36 13.06 -30.56
CA ARG A 349 -16.43 14.07 -30.72
C ARG A 349 -16.94 14.14 -32.17
N GLN A 350 -16.07 14.03 -33.16
CA GLN A 350 -16.48 13.97 -34.59
C GLN A 350 -17.33 12.73 -34.90
N ARG A 351 -17.22 11.67 -34.10
CA ARG A 351 -18.04 10.47 -34.16
C ARG A 351 -19.34 10.57 -33.36
N GLY A 352 -19.66 11.74 -32.81
CA GLY A 352 -20.90 11.98 -32.06
C GLY A 352 -20.86 11.59 -30.60
N ILE A 353 -19.68 11.25 -30.04
CA ILE A 353 -19.53 10.94 -28.60
C ILE A 353 -19.45 12.27 -27.83
N PRO A 354 -20.33 12.50 -26.84
CA PRO A 354 -20.27 13.68 -26.00
C PRO A 354 -18.90 13.83 -25.32
N GLU A 355 -18.43 15.06 -25.14
CA GLU A 355 -17.08 15.32 -24.61
C GLU A 355 -16.86 14.66 -23.24
N THR A 356 -17.84 14.75 -22.33
CA THR A 356 -17.76 14.12 -20.99
C THR A 356 -17.59 12.61 -21.09
N GLU A 357 -18.32 11.96 -22.00
CA GLU A 357 -18.21 10.52 -22.23
C GLU A 357 -16.86 10.16 -22.86
N ALA A 358 -16.41 10.94 -23.85
CA ALA A 358 -15.11 10.72 -24.49
C ALA A 358 -13.96 10.83 -23.48
N ARG A 359 -13.98 11.83 -22.59
CA ARG A 359 -13.01 11.97 -21.48
C ARG A 359 -13.04 10.77 -20.54
N THR A 360 -14.21 10.29 -20.17
CA THR A 360 -14.37 9.10 -19.32
C THR A 360 -13.81 7.85 -19.98
N LEU A 361 -14.09 7.63 -21.25
CA LEU A 361 -13.58 6.49 -22.02
C LEU A 361 -12.04 6.50 -22.11
N LEU A 362 -11.44 7.67 -22.36
CA LEU A 362 -9.98 7.82 -22.43
C LEU A 362 -9.32 7.56 -21.07
N LYS A 363 -9.89 8.08 -19.95
CA LYS A 363 -9.43 7.78 -18.60
C LYS A 363 -9.53 6.28 -18.28
N ASN A 364 -10.64 5.63 -18.65
CA ASN A 364 -10.83 4.19 -18.47
C ASN A 364 -9.82 3.37 -19.29
N ALA A 365 -9.59 3.69 -20.52
CA ALA A 365 -8.61 3.03 -21.37
C ALA A 365 -7.19 3.17 -20.81
N PHE A 366 -6.85 4.34 -20.29
CA PHE A 366 -5.56 4.59 -19.66
C PHE A 366 -5.36 3.73 -18.40
N MET A 367 -6.36 3.63 -17.52
CA MET A 367 -6.30 2.80 -16.32
C MET A 367 -6.42 1.30 -16.62
N GLY A 368 -7.08 0.92 -17.72
CA GLY A 368 -7.23 -0.47 -18.13
C GLY A 368 -5.91 -1.23 -18.25
N GLN A 369 -4.82 -0.55 -18.59
CA GLN A 369 -3.50 -1.19 -18.72
C GLN A 369 -3.00 -1.76 -17.39
N VAL A 370 -3.21 -1.07 -16.27
CA VAL A 370 -2.82 -1.57 -14.94
C VAL A 370 -3.87 -2.52 -14.36
N ILE A 371 -5.15 -2.27 -14.59
CA ILE A 371 -6.24 -3.14 -14.14
C ILE A 371 -6.14 -4.53 -14.77
N ASN A 372 -5.73 -4.62 -16.04
CA ASN A 372 -5.52 -5.90 -16.73
C ASN A 372 -4.38 -6.75 -16.17
N GLN A 373 -3.48 -6.19 -15.34
CA GLN A 373 -2.45 -6.97 -14.65
C GLN A 373 -3.02 -7.80 -13.48
N ILE A 374 -4.25 -7.51 -13.05
CA ILE A 374 -4.92 -8.21 -11.95
C ILE A 374 -5.39 -9.57 -12.44
N LYS A 375 -4.80 -10.65 -11.88
CA LYS A 375 -5.13 -12.02 -12.26
C LYS A 375 -6.49 -12.48 -11.74
N PHE A 376 -6.86 -12.06 -10.52
CA PHE A 376 -8.12 -12.47 -9.90
C PHE A 376 -9.30 -11.79 -10.60
N GLU A 377 -9.96 -12.53 -11.49
CA GLU A 377 -11.02 -12.03 -12.39
C GLU A 377 -12.16 -11.30 -11.67
N PRO A 378 -12.72 -11.81 -10.56
CA PRO A 378 -13.81 -11.11 -9.88
C PRO A 378 -13.41 -9.71 -9.38
N LEU A 379 -12.18 -9.54 -8.87
CA LEU A 379 -11.66 -8.24 -8.45
C LEU A 379 -11.43 -7.33 -9.67
N ARG A 380 -10.88 -7.86 -10.76
CA ARG A 380 -10.63 -7.11 -11.99
C ARG A 380 -11.92 -6.52 -12.56
N GLN A 381 -12.97 -7.32 -12.69
CA GLN A 381 -14.29 -6.88 -13.18
C GLN A 381 -14.89 -5.82 -12.25
N LYS A 382 -14.82 -6.02 -10.95
CA LYS A 382 -15.31 -5.06 -9.98
C LYS A 382 -14.57 -3.73 -10.08
N LEU A 383 -13.24 -3.75 -10.28
CA LEU A 383 -12.44 -2.54 -10.41
C LEU A 383 -12.79 -1.75 -11.67
N TYR A 384 -13.06 -2.42 -12.80
CA TYR A 384 -13.54 -1.73 -14.00
C TYR A 384 -14.81 -0.94 -13.72
N VAL A 385 -15.80 -1.55 -13.08
CA VAL A 385 -17.06 -0.89 -12.74
C VAL A 385 -16.82 0.28 -11.77
N LYS A 386 -15.98 0.09 -10.75
CA LYS A 386 -15.70 1.14 -9.76
C LYS A 386 -14.91 2.31 -10.36
N VAL A 387 -13.92 2.05 -11.19
CA VAL A 387 -13.14 3.07 -11.88
C VAL A 387 -14.03 3.90 -12.82
N GLU A 388 -14.92 3.25 -13.57
CA GLU A 388 -15.89 3.94 -14.40
C GLU A 388 -16.82 4.84 -13.57
N LYS A 389 -17.41 4.32 -12.50
CA LYS A 389 -18.25 5.10 -11.57
C LYS A 389 -17.47 6.27 -10.97
N ARG A 390 -16.21 6.06 -10.62
CA ARG A 390 -15.34 7.12 -10.08
C ARG A 390 -15.14 8.25 -11.08
N PHE A 391 -14.89 7.94 -12.35
CA PHE A 391 -14.73 8.95 -13.40
C PHE A 391 -16.03 9.64 -13.80
N ARG A 392 -17.19 9.03 -13.56
CA ARG A 392 -18.51 9.64 -13.73
C ARG A 392 -18.95 10.49 -12.52
N GLY A 393 -18.17 10.49 -11.42
CA GLY A 393 -18.55 11.16 -10.18
C GLY A 393 -19.65 10.43 -9.38
N GLU A 394 -19.86 9.16 -9.67
CA GLU A 394 -20.89 8.32 -9.05
C GLU A 394 -20.40 7.53 -7.82
N LEU A 395 -19.10 7.60 -7.52
CA LEU A 395 -18.48 6.88 -6.41
C LEU A 395 -18.34 7.78 -5.18
N ASP A 396 -19.47 8.17 -4.60
CA ASP A 396 -19.48 9.02 -3.40
C ASP A 396 -19.48 8.23 -2.07
N LYS A 397 -19.75 6.92 -2.11
CA LYS A 397 -19.89 6.08 -0.92
C LYS A 397 -19.63 4.61 -1.23
N CYS A 398 -19.06 3.91 -0.27
CA CYS A 398 -18.94 2.44 -0.30
C CYS A 398 -20.25 1.76 0.12
N ASP A 399 -21.39 2.15 -0.47
CA ASP A 399 -22.73 1.71 -0.01
C ASP A 399 -23.10 0.28 -0.46
N ASP A 400 -22.40 -0.34 -1.44
CA ASP A 400 -22.81 -1.64 -2.02
C ASP A 400 -21.64 -2.63 -2.30
N CYS A 401 -20.67 -2.66 -1.41
CA CYS A 401 -19.56 -3.60 -1.57
C CYS A 401 -19.96 -5.04 -1.19
N ARG A 402 -20.38 -5.85 -2.17
CA ARG A 402 -20.69 -7.29 -1.96
C ARG A 402 -19.46 -8.19 -1.73
N LEU A 403 -18.22 -7.69 -1.90
CA LEU A 403 -17.04 -8.42 -1.42
C LEU A 403 -16.93 -8.36 0.11
N CYS A 404 -17.63 -7.41 0.71
CA CYS A 404 -17.63 -7.16 2.15
C CYS A 404 -18.89 -7.71 2.87
N LYS A 405 -19.82 -8.33 2.13
CA LYS A 405 -21.00 -9.00 2.71
C LYS A 405 -20.86 -10.51 2.69
#